data_b1795a1e79e3b2706c40674cc504d92c
#
_entry.id   b1795a1e79e3b2706c40674cc504d92c
#
_cell.length_a   1.000
_cell.length_b   1.000
_cell.length_c   1.000
_cell.angle_alpha   90.00
_cell.angle_beta   90.00
_cell.angle_gamma   90.00
#
_symmetry.space_group_name_H-M   'P 1'
#
loop_
_entity.id
_entity.type
_entity.pdbx_description
1 polymer ?
#
loop_
_entity_poly.entity_id
_entity_poly.type
_entity_poly.pdbx_seq_one_letter_code
_entity_poly.pdbx_strand_id
1 'polypeptide(L)'
;MKPLHKIPEKEWLDILDVNLNGTFRFTKEIIPKMQKNGGSIINIASDAGLKAFENFHADGYSAAKAAIIHLTKIWALKYAKYNIRVNCISAAVVDTDMTRKFWLNSKKKIELTTKEHPLGRIGKVTDISNAALYFASDDSSWTTGAILPVDGGVSLK
;
A
#
# COMPACT_ATOMS: atom_id res chain seq x y z
N MET A 1 4.11 -18.30 -6.55
CA MET A 1 2.95 -17.64 -7.17
C MET A 1 2.47 -18.50 -8.33
N LYS A 2 1.17 -18.51 -8.59
CA LYS A 2 0.52 -19.42 -9.56
C LYS A 2 -0.08 -18.62 -10.70
N PRO A 3 -0.10 -19.13 -11.96
CA PRO A 3 -0.85 -18.52 -13.04
C PRO A 3 -2.36 -18.51 -12.71
N LEU A 4 -3.10 -17.51 -13.21
CA LEU A 4 -4.51 -17.25 -12.87
C LEU A 4 -5.39 -18.49 -12.84
N HIS A 5 -5.32 -19.33 -13.89
CA HIS A 5 -6.16 -20.54 -14.01
C HIS A 5 -5.83 -21.66 -13.00
N LYS A 6 -4.76 -21.49 -12.19
CA LYS A 6 -4.35 -22.42 -11.13
C LYS A 6 -4.52 -21.83 -9.73
N ILE A 7 -5.05 -20.63 -9.60
CA ILE A 7 -5.33 -20.02 -8.29
C ILE A 7 -6.64 -20.62 -7.77
N PRO A 8 -6.62 -21.33 -6.61
CA PRO A 8 -7.86 -21.77 -5.99
C PRO A 8 -8.69 -20.55 -5.54
N GLU A 9 -10.01 -20.62 -5.72
CA GLU A 9 -10.91 -19.54 -5.29
C GLU A 9 -10.73 -19.20 -3.80
N LYS A 10 -10.52 -20.21 -2.96
CA LYS A 10 -10.24 -20.00 -1.54
C LYS A 10 -9.01 -19.13 -1.31
N GLU A 11 -7.91 -19.35 -2.03
CA GLU A 11 -6.68 -18.56 -1.93
C GLU A 11 -6.93 -17.10 -2.35
N TRP A 12 -7.69 -16.91 -3.42
CA TRP A 12 -8.14 -15.59 -3.87
C TRP A 12 -8.94 -14.86 -2.78
N LEU A 13 -9.96 -15.52 -2.22
CA LEU A 13 -10.81 -14.94 -1.17
C LEU A 13 -10.04 -14.65 0.11
N ASP A 14 -9.14 -15.53 0.55
CA ASP A 14 -8.29 -15.31 1.73
C ASP A 14 -7.39 -14.07 1.54
N ILE A 15 -6.82 -13.88 0.35
CA ILE A 15 -6.00 -12.70 0.03
C ILE A 15 -6.83 -11.42 0.08
N LEU A 16 -8.01 -11.41 -0.52
CA LEU A 16 -8.93 -10.27 -0.47
C LEU A 16 -9.41 -9.99 0.95
N ASP A 17 -9.70 -11.02 1.73
CA ASP A 17 -10.20 -10.85 3.09
C ASP A 17 -9.17 -10.15 3.98
N VAL A 18 -7.92 -10.56 3.92
CA VAL A 18 -6.83 -9.92 4.69
C VAL A 18 -6.52 -8.52 4.16
N ASN A 19 -6.26 -8.39 2.84
CA ASN A 19 -5.67 -7.16 2.30
C ASN A 19 -6.70 -6.05 1.99
N LEU A 20 -7.96 -6.40 1.69
CA LEU A 20 -9.00 -5.44 1.34
C LEU A 20 -10.06 -5.34 2.44
N ASN A 21 -10.71 -6.48 2.76
CA ASN A 21 -11.80 -6.48 3.74
C ASN A 21 -11.33 -6.10 5.14
N GLY A 22 -10.09 -6.47 5.52
CA GLY A 22 -9.48 -6.04 6.79
C GLY A 22 -9.40 -4.51 6.89
N THR A 23 -8.91 -3.85 5.84
CA THR A 23 -8.85 -2.38 5.77
C THR A 23 -10.25 -1.76 5.84
N PHE A 24 -11.22 -2.32 5.10
CA PHE A 24 -12.60 -1.86 5.15
C PHE A 24 -13.21 -2.00 6.54
N ARG A 25 -13.10 -3.17 7.17
CA ARG A 25 -13.65 -3.43 8.52
C ARG A 25 -13.09 -2.47 9.55
N PHE A 26 -11.75 -2.30 9.57
CA PHE A 26 -11.10 -1.35 10.49
C PHE A 26 -11.57 0.09 10.26
N THR A 27 -11.57 0.54 9.01
CA THR A 27 -11.98 1.90 8.66
C THR A 27 -13.43 2.15 9.02
N LYS A 28 -14.33 1.20 8.77
CA LYS A 28 -15.75 1.26 9.14
C LYS A 28 -15.93 1.50 10.64
N GLU A 29 -15.17 0.83 11.48
CA GLU A 29 -15.28 0.93 12.94
C GLU A 29 -14.62 2.20 13.52
N ILE A 30 -13.57 2.73 12.87
CA ILE A 30 -12.86 3.90 13.39
C ILE A 30 -13.50 5.22 12.98
N ILE A 31 -14.10 5.31 11.80
CA ILE A 31 -14.72 6.54 11.28
C ILE A 31 -15.70 7.18 12.26
N PRO A 32 -16.68 6.48 12.85
CA PRO A 32 -17.63 7.11 13.79
C PRO A 32 -16.93 7.72 15.02
N LYS A 33 -15.82 7.13 15.45
CA LYS A 33 -15.05 7.61 16.60
C LYS A 33 -14.25 8.88 16.27
N MET A 34 -13.88 9.05 15.00
CA MET A 34 -13.12 10.20 14.53
C MET A 34 -14.00 11.41 14.16
N GLN A 35 -15.31 11.22 13.91
CA GLN A 35 -16.20 12.29 13.42
C GLN A 35 -16.26 13.53 14.30
N LYS A 36 -16.05 13.40 15.60
CA LYS A 36 -16.09 14.53 16.55
C LYS A 36 -14.83 15.38 16.50
N ASN A 37 -13.67 14.76 16.35
CA ASN A 37 -12.36 15.42 16.54
C ASN A 37 -11.55 15.49 15.23
N GLY A 38 -12.02 14.90 14.16
CA GLY A 38 -11.23 14.74 12.94
C GLY A 38 -10.09 13.73 13.10
N GLY A 39 -9.09 13.83 12.22
CA GLY A 39 -7.86 13.05 12.30
C GLY A 39 -7.32 12.59 10.94
N SER A 40 -6.38 11.66 10.96
CA SER A 40 -5.70 11.16 9.76
C SER A 40 -5.77 9.64 9.69
N ILE A 41 -6.20 9.13 8.55
CA ILE A 41 -6.17 7.70 8.17
C ILE A 41 -5.11 7.54 7.10
N ILE A 42 -4.19 6.61 7.31
CA ILE A 42 -3.11 6.31 6.37
C ILE A 42 -3.25 4.86 5.93
N ASN A 43 -3.67 4.67 4.69
CA ASN A 43 -3.74 3.36 4.07
C ASN A 43 -2.39 2.96 3.50
N ILE A 44 -2.02 1.69 3.65
CA ILE A 44 -0.81 1.13 3.05
C ILE A 44 -1.20 0.26 1.86
N ALA A 45 -0.90 0.75 0.66
CA ALA A 45 -1.02 0.01 -0.59
C ALA A 45 0.33 -0.56 -1.04
N SER A 46 0.47 -0.79 -2.34
CA SER A 46 1.68 -1.30 -2.98
C SER A 46 1.79 -0.71 -4.38
N ASP A 47 3.00 -0.62 -4.90
CA ASP A 47 3.30 -0.38 -6.31
C ASP A 47 2.57 -1.36 -7.24
N ALA A 48 2.34 -2.62 -6.76
CA ALA A 48 1.51 -3.61 -7.45
C ALA A 48 0.03 -3.21 -7.59
N GLY A 49 -0.44 -2.20 -6.86
CA GLY A 49 -1.75 -1.59 -7.05
C GLY A 49 -1.73 -0.38 -7.99
N LEU A 50 -0.55 0.14 -8.33
CA LEU A 50 -0.37 1.27 -9.27
C LEU A 50 -0.09 0.80 -10.69
N LYS A 51 0.66 -0.29 -10.85
CA LYS A 51 1.04 -0.83 -12.15
C LYS A 51 1.06 -2.36 -12.14
N ALA A 52 1.02 -2.96 -13.32
CA ALA A 52 1.26 -4.38 -13.49
C ALA A 52 2.76 -4.67 -13.63
N PHE A 53 3.16 -5.83 -13.12
CA PHE A 53 4.52 -6.36 -13.27
C PHE A 53 4.45 -7.68 -14.04
N GLU A 54 5.25 -7.81 -15.11
CA GLU A 54 5.23 -8.96 -16.01
C GLU A 54 5.41 -10.31 -15.29
N ASN A 55 6.29 -10.35 -14.30
CA ASN A 55 6.64 -11.59 -13.58
C ASN A 55 6.08 -11.65 -12.15
N PHE A 56 5.07 -10.84 -11.82
CA PHE A 56 4.47 -10.79 -10.50
C PHE A 56 3.06 -11.41 -10.51
N HIS A 57 3.00 -12.72 -10.30
CA HIS A 57 1.75 -13.48 -10.28
C HIS A 57 1.07 -13.42 -8.89
N ALA A 58 0.62 -12.25 -8.51
CA ALA A 58 -0.09 -12.00 -7.25
C ALA A 58 -1.38 -11.21 -7.50
N ASP A 59 -2.22 -11.75 -8.38
CA ASP A 59 -3.40 -11.09 -8.94
C ASP A 59 -4.35 -10.58 -7.85
N GLY A 60 -4.70 -11.42 -6.87
CA GLY A 60 -5.58 -11.03 -5.76
C GLY A 60 -4.97 -9.94 -4.87
N TYR A 61 -3.67 -9.98 -4.66
CA TYR A 61 -2.96 -8.93 -3.90
C TYR A 61 -2.96 -7.60 -4.65
N SER A 62 -2.61 -7.63 -5.94
CA SER A 62 -2.60 -6.42 -6.79
C SER A 62 -3.99 -5.80 -6.89
N ALA A 63 -5.03 -6.62 -7.09
CA ALA A 63 -6.41 -6.18 -7.10
C ALA A 63 -6.83 -5.53 -5.77
N ALA A 64 -6.48 -6.15 -4.63
CA ALA A 64 -6.76 -5.60 -3.30
C ALA A 64 -6.07 -4.25 -3.08
N LYS A 65 -4.78 -4.14 -3.49
CA LYS A 65 -4.02 -2.90 -3.30
C LYS A 65 -4.49 -1.77 -4.24
N ALA A 66 -4.91 -2.09 -5.46
CA ALA A 66 -5.57 -1.14 -6.36
C ALA A 66 -6.92 -0.65 -5.79
N ALA A 67 -7.71 -1.56 -5.22
CA ALA A 67 -8.96 -1.20 -4.55
C ALA A 67 -8.73 -0.25 -3.35
N ILE A 68 -7.71 -0.49 -2.52
CA ILE A 68 -7.35 0.40 -1.40
C ILE A 68 -6.97 1.80 -1.90
N ILE A 69 -6.19 1.90 -2.98
CA ILE A 69 -5.84 3.17 -3.62
C ILE A 69 -7.11 3.94 -4.00
N HIS A 70 -8.08 3.27 -4.61
CA HIS A 70 -9.33 3.92 -5.01
C HIS A 70 -10.23 4.26 -3.82
N LEU A 71 -10.37 3.36 -2.85
CA LEU A 71 -11.13 3.59 -1.62
C LEU A 71 -10.58 4.77 -0.81
N THR A 72 -9.26 4.98 -0.80
CA THR A 72 -8.64 6.15 -0.18
C THR A 72 -9.24 7.45 -0.71
N LYS A 73 -9.39 7.58 -2.03
CA LYS A 73 -9.99 8.76 -2.66
C LYS A 73 -11.45 8.93 -2.31
N ILE A 74 -12.22 7.83 -2.33
CA ILE A 74 -13.65 7.84 -1.96
C ILE A 74 -13.82 8.27 -0.51
N TRP A 75 -13.05 7.70 0.40
CA TRP A 75 -13.15 8.02 1.83
C TRP A 75 -12.65 9.43 2.14
N ALA A 76 -11.61 9.91 1.45
CA ALA A 76 -11.15 11.28 1.56
C ALA A 76 -12.26 12.29 1.25
N LEU A 77 -12.95 12.13 0.11
CA LEU A 77 -14.08 12.99 -0.25
C LEU A 77 -15.24 12.88 0.73
N LYS A 78 -15.58 11.64 1.12
CA LYS A 78 -16.77 11.37 1.94
C LYS A 78 -16.64 11.92 3.36
N TYR A 79 -15.43 11.88 3.92
CA TYR A 79 -15.21 12.18 5.34
C TYR A 79 -14.49 13.52 5.60
N ALA A 80 -14.11 14.26 4.54
CA ALA A 80 -13.53 15.61 4.67
C ALA A 80 -14.39 16.57 5.50
N LYS A 81 -15.71 16.48 5.40
CA LYS A 81 -16.66 17.29 6.19
C LYS A 81 -16.53 17.12 7.72
N TYR A 82 -15.89 16.05 8.16
CA TYR A 82 -15.57 15.79 9.57
C TYR A 82 -14.11 16.10 9.91
N ASN A 83 -13.39 16.80 9.03
CA ASN A 83 -11.95 17.02 9.17
C ASN A 83 -11.14 15.72 9.30
N ILE A 84 -11.59 14.65 8.65
CA ILE A 84 -10.87 13.40 8.56
C ILE A 84 -10.14 13.36 7.23
N ARG A 85 -8.81 13.36 7.28
CA ARG A 85 -7.96 13.18 6.11
C ARG A 85 -7.71 11.69 5.86
N VAL A 86 -7.74 11.27 4.62
CA VAL A 86 -7.47 9.88 4.24
C VAL A 86 -6.46 9.88 3.10
N ASN A 87 -5.27 9.34 3.34
CA ASN A 87 -4.19 9.28 2.37
C ASN A 87 -3.65 7.85 2.25
N CYS A 88 -2.88 7.58 1.21
CA CYS A 88 -2.34 6.27 0.93
C CYS A 88 -0.83 6.35 0.64
N ILE A 89 -0.07 5.45 1.23
CA ILE A 89 1.33 5.19 0.87
C ILE A 89 1.35 3.93 0.01
N SER A 90 1.89 4.05 -1.20
CA SER A 90 2.10 2.92 -2.12
C SER A 90 3.57 2.55 -2.09
N ALA A 91 3.90 1.48 -1.36
CA ALA A 91 5.27 1.04 -1.15
C ALA A 91 5.71 -0.01 -2.17
N ALA A 92 6.95 0.05 -2.61
CA ALA A 92 7.63 -1.05 -3.30
C ALA A 92 8.31 -1.99 -2.29
N VAL A 93 9.34 -2.72 -2.72
CA VAL A 93 10.06 -3.65 -1.85
C VAL A 93 10.86 -2.89 -0.80
N VAL A 94 10.55 -3.17 0.46
CA VAL A 94 11.22 -2.62 1.64
C VAL A 94 11.95 -3.73 2.38
N ASP A 95 13.16 -3.44 2.85
CA ASP A 95 13.98 -4.38 3.60
C ASP A 95 13.41 -4.61 5.01
N THR A 96 12.69 -5.72 5.17
CA THR A 96 12.03 -6.18 6.40
C THR A 96 12.30 -7.67 6.60
N ASP A 97 12.07 -8.19 7.80
CA ASP A 97 12.22 -9.63 8.07
C ASP A 97 11.33 -10.47 7.14
N MET A 98 10.13 -10.00 6.83
CA MET A 98 9.23 -10.67 5.90
C MET A 98 9.82 -10.71 4.48
N THR A 99 10.29 -9.57 3.96
CA THR A 99 10.84 -9.52 2.59
C THR A 99 12.16 -10.26 2.49
N ARG A 100 13.01 -10.21 3.52
CA ARG A 100 14.23 -11.03 3.59
C ARG A 100 13.92 -12.53 3.52
N LYS A 101 12.90 -12.99 4.24
CA LYS A 101 12.51 -14.39 4.26
C LYS A 101 11.94 -14.87 2.93
N PHE A 102 11.08 -14.11 2.29
CA PHE A 102 10.29 -14.58 1.15
C PHE A 102 10.75 -14.03 -0.21
N TRP A 103 11.38 -12.86 -0.24
CA TRP A 103 11.72 -12.15 -1.48
C TRP A 103 13.21 -11.89 -1.65
N LEU A 104 13.88 -11.37 -0.63
CA LEU A 104 15.29 -10.98 -0.65
C LEU A 104 16.22 -12.08 -0.12
N ASN A 105 15.88 -13.34 -0.34
CA ASN A 105 16.51 -14.50 0.27
C ASN A 105 17.75 -15.02 -0.47
N SER A 106 18.25 -14.28 -1.46
CA SER A 106 19.51 -14.59 -2.15
C SER A 106 20.15 -13.33 -2.71
N LYS A 107 21.48 -13.34 -2.86
CA LYS A 107 22.24 -12.21 -3.45
C LYS A 107 21.72 -11.83 -4.83
N LYS A 108 21.43 -12.83 -5.67
CA LYS A 108 20.86 -12.62 -7.03
C LYS A 108 19.53 -11.88 -6.97
N LYS A 109 18.62 -12.25 -6.05
CA LYS A 109 17.32 -11.57 -5.91
C LYS A 109 17.46 -10.15 -5.40
N ILE A 110 18.38 -9.91 -4.46
CA ILE A 110 18.69 -8.57 -3.97
C ILE A 110 19.19 -7.68 -5.13
N GLU A 111 20.14 -8.18 -5.93
CA GLU A 111 20.68 -7.44 -7.07
C GLU A 111 19.60 -7.13 -8.13
N LEU A 112 18.76 -8.11 -8.48
CA LEU A 112 17.67 -7.91 -9.43
C LEU A 112 16.68 -6.87 -8.91
N THR A 113 16.22 -7.02 -7.67
CA THR A 113 15.28 -6.08 -7.04
C THR A 113 15.88 -4.67 -6.96
N THR A 114 17.18 -4.55 -6.62
CA THR A 114 17.89 -3.26 -6.60
C THR A 114 17.88 -2.59 -7.97
N LYS A 115 18.10 -3.34 -9.06
CA LYS A 115 18.11 -2.82 -10.43
C LYS A 115 16.73 -2.36 -10.92
N GLU A 116 15.67 -2.92 -10.36
CA GLU A 116 14.29 -2.48 -10.68
C GLU A 116 14.01 -1.07 -10.13
N HIS A 117 14.67 -0.68 -9.04
CA HIS A 117 14.47 0.64 -8.41
C HIS A 117 15.40 1.69 -9.06
N PRO A 118 14.86 2.74 -9.70
CA PRO A 118 15.67 3.83 -10.28
C PRO A 118 16.63 4.49 -9.30
N LEU A 119 16.26 4.60 -8.01
CA LEU A 119 17.17 5.12 -6.97
C LEU A 119 18.30 4.16 -6.58
N GLY A 120 18.44 3.00 -7.24
CA GLY A 120 19.57 2.08 -7.09
C GLY A 120 19.67 1.38 -5.74
N ARG A 121 18.56 1.31 -4.97
CA ARG A 121 18.52 0.61 -3.69
C ARG A 121 17.13 0.07 -3.38
N ILE A 122 17.07 -0.90 -2.51
CA ILE A 122 15.85 -1.38 -1.85
C ILE A 122 15.42 -0.34 -0.80
N GLY A 123 14.11 -0.18 -0.58
CA GLY A 123 13.56 0.69 0.43
C GLY A 123 13.96 0.28 1.85
N LYS A 124 14.07 1.25 2.75
CA LYS A 124 14.26 1.04 4.19
C LYS A 124 12.93 1.29 4.90
N VAL A 125 12.74 0.70 6.08
CA VAL A 125 11.55 0.96 6.91
C VAL A 125 11.37 2.44 7.20
N THR A 126 12.47 3.19 7.33
CA THR A 126 12.47 4.64 7.54
C THR A 126 11.94 5.43 6.36
N ASP A 127 12.04 4.92 5.12
CA ASP A 127 11.45 5.59 3.96
C ASP A 127 9.92 5.61 4.08
N ILE A 128 9.33 4.52 4.56
CA ILE A 128 7.88 4.41 4.73
C ILE A 128 7.42 5.15 5.99
N SER A 129 8.14 5.02 7.13
CA SER A 129 7.73 5.68 8.36
C SER A 129 7.79 7.21 8.28
N ASN A 130 8.74 7.78 7.53
CA ASN A 130 8.80 9.23 7.30
C ASN A 130 7.61 9.73 6.49
N ALA A 131 7.18 8.99 5.46
CA ALA A 131 5.97 9.31 4.71
C ALA A 131 4.71 9.19 5.59
N ALA A 132 4.66 8.18 6.45
CA ALA A 132 3.57 8.01 7.41
C ALA A 132 3.55 9.15 8.44
N LEU A 133 4.70 9.57 8.93
CA LEU A 133 4.82 10.71 9.87
C LEU A 133 4.31 12.00 9.23
N TYR A 134 4.68 12.28 7.98
CA TYR A 134 4.13 13.43 7.24
C TYR A 134 2.61 13.37 7.18
N PHE A 135 2.01 12.26 6.78
CA PHE A 135 0.56 12.15 6.72
C PHE A 135 -0.13 12.16 8.08
N ALA A 136 0.56 11.76 9.15
CA ALA A 136 0.01 11.77 10.51
C ALA A 136 0.05 13.16 11.15
N SER A 137 1.00 14.00 10.74
CA SER A 137 1.25 15.34 11.33
C SER A 137 0.37 16.42 10.71
N ASP A 138 0.41 17.61 11.31
CA ASP A 138 -0.24 18.82 10.81
C ASP A 138 0.42 19.39 9.55
N ASP A 139 1.66 18.98 9.24
CA ASP A 139 2.35 19.34 7.99
C ASP A 139 1.54 18.90 6.75
N SER A 140 0.70 17.89 6.91
CA SER A 140 -0.23 17.42 5.87
C SER A 140 -1.67 17.86 6.07
N SER A 141 -1.92 18.93 6.84
CA SER A 141 -3.28 19.43 7.15
C SER A 141 -4.12 19.79 5.92
N TRP A 142 -3.48 20.11 4.79
CA TRP A 142 -4.14 20.39 3.51
C TRP A 142 -4.04 19.24 2.50
N THR A 143 -3.71 18.03 2.98
CA THR A 143 -3.49 16.85 2.12
C THR A 143 -4.49 15.75 2.46
N THR A 144 -5.42 15.47 1.54
CA THR A 144 -6.35 14.34 1.63
C THR A 144 -6.59 13.73 0.25
N GLY A 145 -6.80 12.42 0.17
CA GLY A 145 -6.97 11.69 -1.09
C GLY A 145 -5.67 11.46 -1.86
N ALA A 146 -4.52 11.83 -1.29
CA ALA A 146 -3.23 11.65 -1.92
C ALA A 146 -2.83 10.17 -1.94
N ILE A 147 -2.24 9.77 -3.07
CA ILE A 147 -1.58 8.48 -3.24
C ILE A 147 -0.10 8.78 -3.43
N LEU A 148 0.70 8.47 -2.42
CA LEU A 148 2.13 8.75 -2.41
C LEU A 148 2.92 7.47 -2.71
N PRO A 149 3.51 7.34 -3.91
CA PRO A 149 4.47 6.27 -4.16
C PRO A 149 5.73 6.50 -3.33
N VAL A 150 6.11 5.50 -2.54
CA VAL A 150 7.39 5.44 -1.81
C VAL A 150 8.09 4.17 -2.26
N ASP A 151 8.61 4.21 -3.47
CA ASP A 151 8.95 3.04 -4.28
C ASP A 151 10.29 3.13 -5.01
N GLY A 152 11.07 4.18 -4.75
CA GLY A 152 12.35 4.40 -5.44
C GLY A 152 12.21 4.60 -6.95
N GLY A 153 11.02 4.98 -7.44
CA GLY A 153 10.72 5.24 -8.85
C GLY A 153 10.29 4.00 -9.65
N VAL A 154 10.05 2.85 -9.00
CA VAL A 154 9.65 1.60 -9.69
C VAL A 154 8.38 1.77 -10.50
N SER A 155 7.39 2.49 -9.99
CA SER A 155 6.11 2.69 -10.68
C SER A 155 6.16 3.60 -11.91
N LEU A 156 7.31 4.23 -12.19
CA LEU A 156 7.50 5.10 -13.35
C LEU A 156 8.02 4.38 -14.60
N LYS A 157 8.39 3.11 -14.47
CA LYS A 157 8.93 2.28 -15.57
C LYS A 157 7.85 1.47 -16.27
#